data_cea89330a3a520a668246ddbf016243c
#
_entry.id   cea89330a3a520a668246ddbf016243c
#
_cell.length_a   1.000
_cell.length_b   1.000
_cell.length_c   1.000
_cell.angle_alpha   90.00
_cell.angle_beta   90.00
_cell.angle_gamma   90.00
#
_symmetry.space_group_name_H-M   'P 1'
#
loop_
_entity.id
_entity.type
_entity.pdbx_description
1 polymer ?
#
loop_
_entity_poly.entity_id
_entity_poly.type
_entity_poly.pdbx_seq_one_letter_code
_entity_poly.pdbx_strand_id
1 'polypeptide(L)'
;LPAQGAAYFLLTAEPNCCAGCVPANPLAAIEVFAEREIAFGDDALRLSGMWKVLRDDALGWRYQLRDARRLGVTRRSLLVASSLAALPLPVAAEPVTGLTVDLHSHAGQLLYVHSQGGNYPFTPVAEPMRQGGLAVACLAVVADSPATHLDGGRIRPFRDPKPGELYAHMQIGFARLHRLIREQELGLVRTAADLATARADRPSVIVASEGGDFLEGNPDRVDEAYEKWQLRHLQLTHYRPNDLGDIQTEPAIHNGLTQAGAEVIRRCNKRGVVVDVAHGTFELVKKAAAVTIKPLVLSHTSLTQRPAPWTRLITPDHAKAIAATGGVIGIWPIKEIFGTYASYAAGFARMVDQVGIDHVGLGTDQLGLVGASTMPSYADLPQLAAALRARFNAEETAKLLGGNYRRVFEASLAPA
;
A
#
# COMPACT_ATOMS: atom_id res chain seq x y z
N LEU A 1 19.37 -21.72 24.74
CA LEU A 1 20.69 -21.05 24.69
C LEU A 1 21.66 -21.83 25.51
N PRO A 2 22.93 -22.01 25.09
CA PRO A 2 23.92 -22.65 25.92
C PRO A 2 24.12 -21.83 27.22
N ALA A 3 24.24 -22.52 28.35
CA ALA A 3 24.50 -21.90 29.65
C ALA A 3 25.88 -21.22 29.75
N GLN A 4 26.70 -21.35 28.72
CA GLN A 4 28.01 -20.71 28.56
C GLN A 4 27.92 -19.67 27.45
N GLY A 5 28.65 -18.58 27.55
CA GLY A 5 28.65 -17.52 26.55
C GLY A 5 29.05 -17.95 25.14
N ALA A 6 28.77 -17.15 24.15
CA ALA A 6 29.18 -17.38 22.76
C ALA A 6 29.64 -16.07 22.10
N ALA A 7 30.63 -16.19 21.21
CA ALA A 7 31.07 -15.08 20.36
C ALA A 7 30.29 -15.00 19.04
N TYR A 8 29.58 -16.06 18.69
CA TYR A 8 28.68 -16.11 17.56
C TYR A 8 27.33 -16.73 17.96
N PHE A 9 26.22 -16.05 17.63
CA PHE A 9 24.87 -16.56 17.91
C PHE A 9 23.82 -15.83 17.06
N LEU A 10 22.62 -16.38 17.04
CA LEU A 10 21.46 -15.76 16.39
C LEU A 10 20.54 -15.13 17.43
N LEU A 11 20.13 -13.89 17.18
CA LEU A 11 18.99 -13.29 17.85
C LEU A 11 17.74 -13.48 16.97
N THR A 12 16.69 -14.05 17.54
CA THR A 12 15.43 -14.30 16.85
C THR A 12 14.27 -13.61 17.58
N ALA A 13 13.29 -13.14 16.83
CA ALA A 13 12.08 -12.53 17.39
C ALA A 13 11.18 -13.58 18.08
N GLU A 14 11.30 -14.85 17.70
CA GLU A 14 10.53 -15.97 18.25
C GLU A 14 11.46 -17.01 18.89
N PRO A 15 11.04 -17.68 19.98
CA PRO A 15 11.84 -18.72 20.61
C PRO A 15 11.98 -19.91 19.65
N ASN A 16 13.22 -20.31 19.37
CA ASN A 16 13.52 -21.50 18.59
C ASN A 16 13.37 -22.78 19.45
N CYS A 17 13.00 -23.88 18.82
CA CYS A 17 12.85 -25.17 19.48
C CYS A 17 14.18 -25.76 20.02
N CYS A 18 15.33 -25.30 19.49
CA CYS A 18 16.66 -25.70 19.95
C CYS A 18 17.72 -24.63 19.61
N ALA A 19 18.88 -24.69 20.29
CA ALA A 19 20.00 -23.75 20.12
C ALA A 19 20.65 -23.78 18.72
N GLY A 20 20.37 -24.76 17.89
CA GLY A 20 20.91 -24.89 16.52
C GLY A 20 19.83 -24.80 15.43
N CYS A 21 18.58 -24.57 15.80
CA CYS A 21 17.49 -24.46 14.80
C CYS A 21 17.54 -23.11 14.09
N VAL A 22 17.55 -23.16 12.77
CA VAL A 22 17.38 -21.99 11.90
C VAL A 22 15.89 -21.61 11.93
N PRO A 23 15.54 -20.33 12.19
CA PRO A 23 14.14 -19.91 12.17
C PRO A 23 13.54 -20.08 10.77
N ALA A 24 12.27 -20.44 10.71
CA ALA A 24 11.54 -20.63 9.46
C ALA A 24 11.51 -19.36 8.58
N ASN A 25 11.62 -18.19 9.20
CA ASN A 25 11.75 -16.90 8.51
C ASN A 25 13.17 -16.33 8.75
N PRO A 26 14.09 -16.36 7.76
CA PRO A 26 15.42 -15.79 7.89
C PRO A 26 15.43 -14.28 8.20
N LEU A 27 14.36 -13.55 7.85
CA LEU A 27 14.21 -12.13 8.15
C LEU A 27 13.93 -11.83 9.63
N ALA A 28 13.52 -12.83 10.39
CA ALA A 28 13.26 -12.73 11.83
C ALA A 28 14.53 -12.96 12.69
N ALA A 29 15.70 -13.06 12.07
CA ALA A 29 16.95 -13.35 12.76
C ALA A 29 18.05 -12.35 12.42
N ILE A 30 18.92 -12.13 13.40
CA ILE A 30 20.12 -11.30 13.29
C ILE A 30 21.31 -12.17 13.67
N GLU A 31 22.29 -12.32 12.79
CA GLU A 31 23.58 -12.91 13.14
C GLU A 31 24.40 -11.95 13.98
N VAL A 32 24.85 -12.38 15.14
CA VAL A 32 25.68 -11.58 16.04
C VAL A 32 27.09 -12.14 16.07
N PHE A 33 28.07 -11.32 15.70
CA PHE A 33 29.49 -11.58 15.81
C PHE A 33 30.06 -10.68 16.89
N ALA A 34 30.44 -11.26 18.03
CA ALA A 34 30.96 -10.50 19.15
C ALA A 34 32.50 -10.58 19.18
N GLU A 35 33.16 -9.51 19.67
CA GLU A 35 34.60 -9.48 19.86
C GLU A 35 35.09 -10.46 20.96
N ARG A 36 34.21 -10.76 21.91
CA ARG A 36 34.45 -11.72 23.01
C ARG A 36 33.16 -12.48 23.28
N GLU A 37 33.30 -13.62 23.94
CA GLU A 37 32.14 -14.40 24.39
C GLU A 37 31.20 -13.52 25.25
N ILE A 38 29.91 -13.52 24.87
CA ILE A 38 28.84 -12.85 25.60
C ILE A 38 28.09 -13.88 26.42
N ALA A 39 28.16 -13.75 27.74
CA ALA A 39 27.44 -14.64 28.65
C ALA A 39 25.93 -14.39 28.54
N PHE A 40 25.14 -15.45 28.47
CA PHE A 40 23.72 -15.45 28.49
C PHE A 40 23.22 -15.68 29.93
N GLY A 41 22.09 -15.05 30.28
CA GLY A 41 21.42 -15.17 31.56
C GLY A 41 19.92 -14.84 31.41
N ASP A 42 19.19 -14.88 32.51
CA ASP A 42 17.74 -14.62 32.52
C ASP A 42 17.39 -13.13 32.32
N ASP A 43 18.37 -12.24 32.41
CA ASP A 43 18.19 -10.81 32.20
C ASP A 43 18.18 -10.42 30.71
N ALA A 44 17.51 -9.34 30.40
CA ALA A 44 17.47 -8.77 29.05
C ALA A 44 18.89 -8.44 28.55
N LEU A 45 19.26 -9.00 27.40
CA LEU A 45 20.56 -8.78 26.76
C LEU A 45 20.53 -7.50 25.93
N ARG A 46 21.38 -6.54 26.27
CA ARG A 46 21.60 -5.30 25.49
C ARG A 46 22.95 -5.38 24.80
N LEU A 47 22.94 -5.17 23.49
CA LEU A 47 24.13 -5.21 22.65
C LEU A 47 24.29 -3.88 21.91
N SER A 48 25.56 -3.50 21.68
CA SER A 48 25.96 -2.48 20.70
C SER A 48 26.96 -3.09 19.73
N GLY A 49 26.99 -2.62 18.49
CA GLY A 49 27.91 -3.11 17.47
C GLY A 49 27.61 -2.43 16.12
N MET A 50 28.37 -2.83 15.10
CA MET A 50 28.19 -2.36 13.72
C MET A 50 27.11 -3.17 12.99
N TRP A 51 26.11 -2.48 12.47
CA TRP A 51 25.09 -3.10 11.63
C TRP A 51 25.60 -3.31 10.20
N LYS A 52 25.43 -4.52 9.68
CA LYS A 52 25.69 -4.87 8.29
C LYS A 52 24.44 -5.50 7.68
N VAL A 53 24.00 -4.95 6.55
CA VAL A 53 22.95 -5.53 5.73
C VAL A 53 23.61 -6.38 4.65
N LEU A 54 23.21 -7.66 4.54
CA LEU A 54 23.67 -8.57 3.51
C LEU A 54 22.72 -8.49 2.32
N ARG A 55 23.25 -8.30 1.12
CA ARG A 55 22.44 -8.21 -0.10
C ARG A 55 22.29 -9.56 -0.80
N ASP A 56 23.32 -10.39 -0.74
CA ASP A 56 23.36 -11.73 -1.35
C ASP A 56 23.94 -12.70 -0.31
N ASP A 57 23.08 -13.48 0.33
CA ASP A 57 23.50 -14.49 1.29
C ASP A 57 22.84 -15.83 0.98
N ALA A 58 23.64 -16.83 0.68
CA ALA A 58 23.18 -18.20 0.40
C ALA A 58 22.44 -18.84 1.59
N LEU A 59 22.66 -18.33 2.81
CA LEU A 59 21.98 -18.78 4.04
C LEU A 59 20.67 -18.03 4.31
N GLY A 60 20.36 -16.98 3.55
CA GLY A 60 19.13 -16.20 3.67
C GLY A 60 19.12 -15.18 4.82
N TRP A 61 20.21 -15.00 5.55
CA TRP A 61 20.33 -13.98 6.58
C TRP A 61 20.49 -12.60 5.95
N ARG A 62 19.74 -11.62 6.41
CA ARG A 62 19.78 -10.25 5.86
C ARG A 62 20.47 -9.24 6.76
N TYR A 63 20.67 -9.58 8.04
CA TYR A 63 21.21 -8.64 9.02
C TYR A 63 22.28 -9.27 9.86
N GLN A 64 23.38 -8.53 10.07
CA GLN A 64 24.47 -8.90 10.97
C GLN A 64 24.75 -7.75 11.94
N LEU A 65 25.01 -8.07 13.20
CA LEU A 65 25.61 -7.17 14.17
C LEU A 65 27.06 -7.62 14.42
N ARG A 66 28.01 -6.85 13.91
CA ARG A 66 29.43 -7.14 14.03
C ARG A 66 30.07 -6.33 15.14
N ASP A 67 31.20 -6.83 15.68
CA ASP A 67 31.93 -6.24 16.80
C ASP A 67 30.99 -5.97 17.99
N ALA A 68 30.06 -6.92 18.22
CA ALA A 68 29.04 -6.79 19.24
C ALA A 68 29.65 -6.84 20.65
N ARG A 69 29.18 -5.94 21.51
CA ARG A 69 29.59 -5.86 22.92
C ARG A 69 28.36 -5.82 23.79
N ARG A 70 28.40 -6.52 24.92
CA ARG A 70 27.37 -6.43 25.94
C ARG A 70 27.45 -5.08 26.65
N LEU A 71 26.36 -4.34 26.68
CA LEU A 71 26.24 -3.11 27.47
C LEU A 71 25.91 -3.48 28.92
N GLY A 72 26.84 -3.18 29.83
CA GLY A 72 26.59 -3.31 31.26
C GLY A 72 25.64 -2.23 31.76
N VAL A 73 24.75 -2.59 32.68
CA VAL A 73 23.91 -1.61 33.41
C VAL A 73 24.77 -1.00 34.53
N THR A 74 25.29 0.20 34.33
CA THR A 74 26.00 0.96 35.38
C THR A 74 25.03 1.95 36.03
N ARG A 75 25.31 2.37 37.30
CA ARG A 75 24.55 3.46 37.96
C ARG A 75 24.50 4.75 37.14
N ARG A 76 25.50 5.00 36.32
CA ARG A 76 25.51 6.12 35.36
C ARG A 76 24.51 5.91 34.22
N SER A 77 24.33 4.69 33.74
CA SER A 77 23.31 4.37 32.73
C SER A 77 21.88 4.56 33.24
N LEU A 78 21.67 4.34 34.55
CA LEU A 78 20.39 4.66 35.20
C LEU A 78 20.14 6.19 35.32
N LEU A 79 21.19 6.99 35.55
CA LEU A 79 21.08 8.45 35.58
C LEU A 79 20.91 9.05 34.18
N VAL A 80 21.55 8.48 33.16
CA VAL A 80 21.33 8.85 31.75
C VAL A 80 19.94 8.39 31.28
N ALA A 81 19.44 7.25 31.75
CA ALA A 81 18.05 6.82 31.50
C ALA A 81 17.03 7.74 32.19
N SER A 82 17.34 8.27 33.39
CA SER A 82 16.48 9.24 34.07
C SER A 82 16.58 10.66 33.48
N SER A 83 17.68 11.03 32.85
CA SER A 83 17.77 12.29 32.10
C SER A 83 17.25 12.18 30.67
N LEU A 84 17.21 10.99 30.07
CA LEU A 84 16.47 10.68 28.85
C LEU A 84 14.94 10.58 29.09
N ALA A 85 14.51 10.31 30.33
CA ALA A 85 13.10 10.41 30.72
C ALA A 85 12.58 11.86 30.79
N ALA A 86 13.47 12.85 30.67
CA ALA A 86 13.10 14.26 30.49
C ALA A 86 13.09 14.71 29.02
N LEU A 87 13.49 13.85 28.06
CA LEU A 87 13.05 14.03 26.69
C LEU A 87 11.53 13.76 26.67
N PRO A 88 10.72 14.65 26.09
CA PRO A 88 9.31 14.38 25.97
C PRO A 88 9.20 12.97 25.34
N LEU A 89 8.59 12.05 26.07
CA LEU A 89 8.11 10.82 25.45
C LEU A 89 7.48 11.25 24.14
N PRO A 90 7.72 10.57 23.00
CA PRO A 90 6.99 10.90 21.81
C PRO A 90 5.53 10.94 22.23
N VAL A 91 4.97 12.16 22.22
CA VAL A 91 3.55 12.35 22.55
C VAL A 91 2.86 11.34 21.66
N ALA A 92 2.20 10.37 22.27
CA ALA A 92 1.47 9.37 21.51
C ALA A 92 0.60 10.18 20.54
N ALA A 93 0.85 10.01 19.25
CA ALA A 93 0.17 10.82 18.26
C ALA A 93 -1.33 10.67 18.52
N GLU A 94 -2.05 11.80 18.65
CA GLU A 94 -3.47 11.76 18.95
C GLU A 94 -4.19 10.83 17.98
N PRO A 95 -5.14 10.02 18.47
CA PRO A 95 -5.91 9.13 17.61
C PRO A 95 -6.48 9.89 16.42
N VAL A 96 -6.43 9.28 15.26
CA VAL A 96 -7.07 9.84 14.06
C VAL A 96 -8.58 9.74 14.26
N THR A 97 -9.27 10.87 14.25
CA THR A 97 -10.73 10.93 14.41
C THR A 97 -11.40 11.15 13.05
N GLY A 98 -12.61 10.60 12.88
CA GLY A 98 -13.37 10.68 11.66
C GLY A 98 -13.12 9.51 10.69
N LEU A 99 -13.68 9.62 9.50
CA LEU A 99 -13.50 8.63 8.44
C LEU A 99 -12.10 8.71 7.84
N THR A 100 -11.40 7.60 7.85
CA THR A 100 -10.09 7.45 7.19
C THR A 100 -10.18 6.38 6.12
N VAL A 101 -9.64 6.67 4.94
CA VAL A 101 -9.69 5.76 3.78
C VAL A 101 -8.31 5.70 3.11
N ASP A 102 -7.81 4.50 2.90
CA ASP A 102 -6.71 4.25 1.99
C ASP A 102 -7.26 3.89 0.61
N LEU A 103 -6.88 4.67 -0.40
CA LEU A 103 -7.41 4.55 -1.75
C LEU A 103 -6.90 3.32 -2.50
N HIS A 104 -5.79 2.71 -2.04
CA HIS A 104 -5.19 1.56 -2.71
C HIS A 104 -4.26 0.78 -1.81
N SER A 105 -4.41 -0.54 -1.78
CA SER A 105 -3.63 -1.41 -0.90
C SER A 105 -3.65 -2.87 -1.33
N HIS A 106 -2.54 -3.59 -1.07
CA HIS A 106 -2.42 -5.04 -1.17
C HIS A 106 -2.20 -5.70 0.19
N ALA A 107 -2.59 -5.01 1.26
CA ALA A 107 -2.47 -5.53 2.62
C ALA A 107 -3.04 -6.96 2.73
N GLY A 108 -2.47 -7.77 3.62
CA GLY A 108 -2.82 -9.18 3.72
C GLY A 108 -2.14 -10.06 2.68
N GLN A 109 -1.15 -9.54 1.96
CA GLN A 109 -0.40 -10.26 0.91
C GLN A 109 -1.30 -10.75 -0.24
N LEU A 110 -2.17 -9.89 -0.71
CA LEU A 110 -3.06 -10.18 -1.82
C LEU A 110 -2.33 -10.39 -3.16
N LEU A 111 -1.10 -9.90 -3.29
CA LEU A 111 -0.25 -10.09 -4.47
C LEU A 111 0.13 -11.56 -4.76
N TYR A 112 0.10 -12.44 -3.76
CA TYR A 112 0.60 -13.82 -3.89
C TYR A 112 -0.42 -14.81 -4.45
N VAL A 113 -1.39 -14.38 -5.24
CA VAL A 113 -2.37 -15.26 -5.89
C VAL A 113 -1.70 -16.18 -6.89
N HIS A 114 -0.83 -15.62 -7.75
CA HIS A 114 -0.25 -16.35 -8.86
C HIS A 114 0.72 -17.45 -8.40
N SER A 115 1.65 -17.12 -7.50
CA SER A 115 2.72 -18.04 -7.09
C SER A 115 2.26 -19.19 -6.21
N GLN A 116 1.14 -19.05 -5.50
CA GLN A 116 0.66 -19.98 -4.47
C GLN A 116 -0.78 -20.46 -4.70
N GLY A 117 -1.36 -20.23 -5.87
CA GLY A 117 -2.71 -20.64 -6.20
C GLY A 117 -3.79 -20.12 -5.23
N GLY A 118 -3.56 -18.96 -4.61
CA GLY A 118 -4.46 -18.37 -3.62
C GLY A 118 -4.31 -18.90 -2.18
N ASN A 119 -3.42 -19.86 -1.92
CA ASN A 119 -3.27 -20.49 -0.60
C ASN A 119 -2.17 -19.87 0.28
N TYR A 120 -1.49 -18.83 -0.20
CA TYR A 120 -0.48 -18.14 0.61
C TYR A 120 -1.11 -17.58 1.90
N PRO A 121 -0.44 -17.70 3.07
CA PRO A 121 -0.95 -17.17 4.34
C PRO A 121 -1.19 -15.66 4.27
N PHE A 122 -2.22 -15.19 4.97
CA PHE A 122 -2.44 -13.75 5.12
C PHE A 122 -1.56 -13.16 6.22
N THR A 123 -1.11 -11.93 6.00
CA THR A 123 -0.59 -11.10 7.10
C THR A 123 -1.74 -10.33 7.76
N PRO A 124 -1.58 -9.87 9.01
CA PRO A 124 -2.60 -9.07 9.70
C PRO A 124 -2.94 -7.78 8.92
N VAL A 125 -4.22 -7.48 8.78
CA VAL A 125 -4.76 -6.24 8.20
C VAL A 125 -5.65 -5.52 9.20
N ALA A 126 -6.62 -6.20 9.78
CA ALA A 126 -7.60 -5.62 10.68
C ALA A 126 -6.94 -4.99 11.92
N GLU A 127 -5.95 -5.65 12.52
CA GLU A 127 -5.29 -5.15 13.71
C GLU A 127 -4.44 -3.90 13.45
N PRO A 128 -3.53 -3.85 12.46
CA PRO A 128 -2.85 -2.62 12.08
C PRO A 128 -3.81 -1.47 11.72
N MET A 129 -4.94 -1.74 11.05
CA MET A 129 -5.96 -0.74 10.77
C MET A 129 -6.56 -0.16 12.05
N ARG A 130 -6.93 -1.03 13.03
CA ARG A 130 -7.43 -0.57 14.34
C ARG A 130 -6.41 0.28 15.09
N GLN A 131 -5.17 -0.20 15.17
CA GLN A 131 -4.07 0.50 15.86
C GLN A 131 -3.80 1.87 15.26
N GLY A 132 -3.84 1.99 13.95
CA GLY A 132 -3.59 3.24 13.24
C GLY A 132 -4.81 4.16 13.11
N GLY A 133 -5.99 3.69 13.39
CA GLY A 133 -7.21 4.46 13.18
C GLY A 133 -7.67 4.50 11.71
N LEU A 134 -7.33 3.49 10.90
CA LEU A 134 -7.79 3.39 9.52
C LEU A 134 -9.16 2.68 9.47
N ALA A 135 -10.19 3.39 9.01
CA ALA A 135 -11.55 2.86 8.97
C ALA A 135 -11.81 1.99 7.73
N VAL A 136 -11.25 2.37 6.57
CA VAL A 136 -11.50 1.69 5.30
C VAL A 136 -10.21 1.58 4.48
N ALA A 137 -9.99 0.43 3.84
CA ALA A 137 -8.97 0.25 2.81
C ALA A 137 -9.60 -0.26 1.51
N CYS A 138 -9.23 0.34 0.36
CA CYS A 138 -9.51 -0.25 -0.94
C CYS A 138 -8.49 -1.39 -1.17
N LEU A 139 -8.90 -2.63 -0.89
CA LEU A 139 -8.04 -3.78 -1.10
C LEU A 139 -8.12 -4.27 -2.53
N ALA A 140 -7.00 -4.16 -3.24
CA ALA A 140 -6.91 -4.44 -4.67
C ALA A 140 -6.30 -5.82 -4.94
N VAL A 141 -6.92 -6.54 -5.88
CA VAL A 141 -6.35 -7.74 -6.50
C VAL A 141 -5.70 -7.35 -7.81
N VAL A 142 -4.44 -7.77 -8.01
CA VAL A 142 -3.67 -7.48 -9.22
C VAL A 142 -4.11 -8.39 -10.36
N ALA A 143 -4.51 -7.80 -11.48
CA ALA A 143 -5.11 -8.54 -12.59
C ALA A 143 -4.09 -9.17 -13.55
N ASP A 144 -2.92 -8.55 -13.74
CA ASP A 144 -1.93 -8.92 -14.77
C ASP A 144 -0.73 -9.73 -14.25
N SER A 145 -0.72 -10.11 -12.96
CA SER A 145 0.40 -10.86 -12.34
C SER A 145 0.84 -12.12 -13.12
N PRO A 146 -0.04 -12.87 -13.80
CA PRO A 146 0.40 -14.03 -14.60
C PRO A 146 1.24 -13.67 -15.82
N ALA A 147 1.18 -12.43 -16.28
CA ALA A 147 1.84 -11.95 -17.50
C ALA A 147 2.95 -10.91 -17.24
N THR A 148 3.20 -10.57 -15.95
CA THR A 148 4.20 -9.58 -15.54
C THR A 148 5.21 -10.18 -14.57
N HIS A 149 6.41 -9.62 -14.51
CA HIS A 149 7.46 -10.03 -13.57
C HIS A 149 8.36 -8.84 -13.21
N LEU A 150 9.11 -8.98 -12.13
CA LEU A 150 10.13 -8.01 -11.73
C LEU A 150 11.40 -8.22 -12.57
N ASP A 151 11.79 -7.19 -13.34
CA ASP A 151 13.00 -7.17 -14.16
C ASP A 151 13.76 -5.87 -13.92
N GLY A 152 15.03 -5.98 -13.49
CA GLY A 152 15.89 -4.82 -13.24
C GLY A 152 15.31 -3.79 -12.26
N GLY A 153 14.51 -4.20 -11.28
CA GLY A 153 13.84 -3.31 -10.31
C GLY A 153 12.56 -2.66 -10.83
N ARG A 154 12.06 -3.08 -11.99
CA ARG A 154 10.77 -2.65 -12.56
C ARG A 154 9.87 -3.84 -12.82
N ILE A 155 8.58 -3.70 -12.57
CA ILE A 155 7.60 -4.69 -13.01
C ILE A 155 7.30 -4.43 -14.49
N ARG A 156 7.37 -5.48 -15.32
CA ARG A 156 7.21 -5.41 -16.78
C ARG A 156 6.44 -6.61 -17.33
N PRO A 157 5.71 -6.46 -18.44
CA PRO A 157 5.16 -7.60 -19.16
C PRO A 157 6.29 -8.46 -19.73
N PHE A 158 6.15 -9.79 -19.66
CA PHE A 158 7.12 -10.73 -20.24
C PHE A 158 6.51 -11.66 -21.29
N ARG A 159 5.18 -11.69 -21.39
CA ARG A 159 4.43 -12.46 -22.40
C ARG A 159 3.00 -11.96 -22.53
N ASP A 160 2.34 -12.36 -23.57
CA ASP A 160 0.90 -12.21 -23.70
C ASP A 160 0.18 -13.31 -22.88
N PRO A 161 -0.91 -12.96 -22.17
CA PRO A 161 -1.74 -13.94 -21.49
C PRO A 161 -2.54 -14.78 -22.51
N LYS A 162 -2.86 -16.03 -22.13
CA LYS A 162 -3.79 -16.84 -22.89
C LYS A 162 -5.23 -16.35 -22.72
N PRO A 163 -6.11 -16.50 -23.70
CA PRO A 163 -7.52 -16.18 -23.52
C PRO A 163 -8.13 -16.89 -22.30
N GLY A 164 -8.82 -16.17 -21.45
CA GLY A 164 -9.41 -16.64 -20.20
C GLY A 164 -8.46 -16.78 -19.02
N GLU A 165 -7.15 -16.59 -19.21
CA GLU A 165 -6.15 -16.77 -18.14
C GLU A 165 -6.28 -15.70 -17.06
N LEU A 166 -6.36 -14.42 -17.45
CA LEU A 166 -6.44 -13.32 -16.49
C LEU A 166 -7.80 -13.26 -15.83
N TYR A 167 -8.87 -13.63 -16.55
CA TYR A 167 -10.18 -13.81 -15.95
C TYR A 167 -10.17 -14.91 -14.88
N ALA A 168 -9.63 -16.09 -15.16
CA ALA A 168 -9.55 -17.20 -14.21
C ALA A 168 -8.67 -16.82 -12.99
N HIS A 169 -7.55 -16.12 -13.23
CA HIS A 169 -6.68 -15.61 -12.16
C HIS A 169 -7.45 -14.69 -11.21
N MET A 170 -8.25 -13.76 -11.74
CA MET A 170 -9.02 -12.83 -10.90
C MET A 170 -10.15 -13.51 -10.14
N GLN A 171 -10.75 -14.59 -10.65
CA GLN A 171 -11.72 -15.38 -9.87
C GLN A 171 -11.07 -15.94 -8.60
N ILE A 172 -9.83 -16.43 -8.68
CA ILE A 172 -9.04 -16.90 -7.54
C ILE A 172 -8.70 -15.72 -6.62
N GLY A 173 -8.26 -14.61 -7.18
CA GLY A 173 -7.88 -13.41 -6.44
C GLY A 173 -9.03 -12.82 -5.61
N PHE A 174 -10.20 -12.65 -6.23
CA PHE A 174 -11.39 -12.18 -5.52
C PHE A 174 -11.85 -13.18 -4.45
N ALA A 175 -11.83 -14.48 -4.73
CA ALA A 175 -12.14 -15.51 -3.73
C ALA A 175 -11.17 -15.43 -2.53
N ARG A 176 -9.88 -15.20 -2.79
CA ARG A 176 -8.85 -14.99 -1.77
C ARG A 176 -9.12 -13.73 -0.95
N LEU A 177 -9.45 -12.59 -1.59
CA LEU A 177 -9.80 -11.36 -0.90
C LEU A 177 -11.02 -11.56 0.02
N HIS A 178 -12.08 -12.19 -0.47
CA HIS A 178 -13.25 -12.49 0.36
C HIS A 178 -12.95 -13.46 1.51
N ARG A 179 -11.99 -14.37 1.33
CA ARG A 179 -11.50 -15.22 2.43
C ARG A 179 -10.78 -14.39 3.49
N LEU A 180 -9.88 -13.48 3.10
CA LEU A 180 -9.21 -12.53 4.01
C LEU A 180 -10.23 -11.73 4.83
N ILE A 181 -11.24 -11.17 4.16
CA ILE A 181 -12.30 -10.38 4.80
C ILE A 181 -13.00 -11.18 5.90
N ARG A 182 -13.34 -12.44 5.62
CA ARG A 182 -13.98 -13.30 6.62
C ARG A 182 -13.03 -13.72 7.75
N GLU A 183 -11.81 -14.14 7.43
CA GLU A 183 -10.84 -14.64 8.43
C GLU A 183 -10.40 -13.54 9.40
N GLN A 184 -10.38 -12.28 8.96
CA GLN A 184 -9.99 -11.13 9.79
C GLN A 184 -11.17 -10.27 10.27
N GLU A 185 -12.40 -10.76 10.07
CA GLU A 185 -13.63 -10.08 10.51
C GLU A 185 -13.75 -8.61 10.04
N LEU A 186 -13.29 -8.36 8.81
CA LEU A 186 -13.37 -7.03 8.19
C LEU A 186 -14.80 -6.78 7.68
N GLY A 187 -15.28 -5.55 7.86
CA GLY A 187 -16.51 -5.10 7.23
C GLY A 187 -16.37 -4.98 5.72
N LEU A 188 -17.49 -4.88 5.01
CA LEU A 188 -17.52 -4.70 3.56
C LEU A 188 -18.33 -3.45 3.21
N VAL A 189 -17.68 -2.50 2.51
CA VAL A 189 -18.31 -1.27 2.05
C VAL A 189 -18.80 -1.47 0.61
N ARG A 190 -20.11 -1.38 0.40
CA ARG A 190 -20.78 -1.54 -0.89
C ARG A 190 -21.63 -0.34 -1.26
N THR A 191 -22.05 0.42 -0.26
CA THR A 191 -22.99 1.55 -0.38
C THR A 191 -22.45 2.79 0.34
N ALA A 192 -23.03 3.93 0.07
CA ALA A 192 -22.74 5.16 0.81
C ALA A 192 -23.06 5.03 2.31
N ALA A 193 -24.11 4.28 2.67
CA ALA A 193 -24.46 4.02 4.06
C ALA A 193 -23.41 3.16 4.78
N ASP A 194 -22.87 2.12 4.11
CA ASP A 194 -21.77 1.33 4.67
C ASP A 194 -20.55 2.22 4.95
N LEU A 195 -20.19 3.09 3.99
CA LEU A 195 -19.07 4.02 4.16
C LEU A 195 -19.31 5.06 5.26
N ALA A 196 -20.52 5.58 5.36
CA ALA A 196 -20.87 6.55 6.40
C ALA A 196 -20.80 5.98 7.82
N THR A 197 -20.98 4.69 7.97
CA THR A 197 -20.94 3.98 9.25
C THR A 197 -19.61 3.28 9.54
N ALA A 198 -18.66 3.32 8.58
CA ALA A 198 -17.34 2.71 8.74
C ALA A 198 -16.53 3.41 9.83
N ARG A 199 -15.86 2.61 10.67
CA ARG A 199 -15.07 3.10 11.82
C ARG A 199 -13.82 2.25 12.01
N ALA A 200 -12.79 2.86 12.56
CA ALA A 200 -11.50 2.20 12.75
C ALA A 200 -11.51 1.07 13.79
N ASP A 201 -12.41 1.12 14.79
CA ASP A 201 -12.58 0.02 15.76
C ASP A 201 -13.19 -1.25 15.12
N ARG A 202 -13.88 -1.08 13.98
CA ARG A 202 -14.42 -2.15 13.14
C ARG A 202 -14.08 -1.88 11.67
N PRO A 203 -12.80 -2.08 11.29
CA PRO A 203 -12.33 -1.69 9.97
C PRO A 203 -13.03 -2.45 8.87
N SER A 204 -13.17 -1.79 7.74
CA SER A 204 -13.90 -2.30 6.57
C SER A 204 -13.06 -2.20 5.31
N VAL A 205 -13.49 -2.88 4.26
CA VAL A 205 -12.82 -2.91 2.95
C VAL A 205 -13.78 -2.53 1.84
N ILE A 206 -13.24 -1.83 0.83
CA ILE A 206 -13.82 -1.74 -0.50
C ILE A 206 -13.08 -2.75 -1.37
N VAL A 207 -13.83 -3.64 -2.04
CA VAL A 207 -13.24 -4.58 -3.01
C VAL A 207 -12.80 -3.81 -4.23
N ALA A 208 -11.51 -3.93 -4.56
CA ALA A 208 -10.89 -3.26 -5.68
C ALA A 208 -10.14 -4.24 -6.62
N SER A 209 -9.91 -3.82 -7.86
CA SER A 209 -8.97 -4.47 -8.77
C SER A 209 -7.90 -3.48 -9.20
N GLU A 210 -6.67 -3.96 -9.30
CA GLU A 210 -5.58 -3.26 -9.94
C GLU A 210 -5.31 -3.85 -11.32
N GLY A 211 -5.73 -3.12 -12.34
CA GLY A 211 -5.85 -3.55 -13.72
C GLY A 211 -7.23 -4.11 -14.06
N GLY A 212 -7.74 -3.74 -15.23
CA GLY A 212 -8.95 -4.27 -15.86
C GLY A 212 -8.65 -5.42 -16.82
N ASP A 213 -7.46 -6.00 -16.76
CA ASP A 213 -6.99 -7.06 -17.66
C ASP A 213 -7.88 -8.30 -17.64
N PHE A 214 -8.49 -8.60 -16.48
CA PHE A 214 -9.42 -9.73 -16.33
C PHE A 214 -10.72 -9.59 -17.14
N LEU A 215 -11.03 -8.38 -17.57
CA LEU A 215 -12.17 -8.14 -18.44
C LEU A 215 -11.92 -8.72 -19.84
N GLU A 216 -10.67 -8.82 -20.27
CA GLU A 216 -10.26 -9.34 -21.59
C GLU A 216 -11.12 -8.73 -22.70
N GLY A 217 -11.30 -7.40 -22.67
CA GLY A 217 -12.10 -6.63 -23.62
C GLY A 217 -13.63 -6.77 -23.50
N ASN A 218 -14.14 -7.59 -22.57
CA ASN A 218 -15.58 -7.78 -22.36
C ASN A 218 -16.12 -6.92 -21.22
N PRO A 219 -16.84 -5.81 -21.47
CA PRO A 219 -17.38 -4.92 -20.44
C PRO A 219 -18.45 -5.58 -19.55
N ASP A 220 -19.10 -6.67 -19.98
CA ASP A 220 -20.11 -7.36 -19.16
C ASP A 220 -19.50 -8.01 -17.92
N ARG A 221 -18.19 -8.27 -17.92
CA ARG A 221 -17.47 -8.75 -16.74
C ARG A 221 -17.39 -7.73 -15.62
N VAL A 222 -17.62 -6.44 -15.87
CA VAL A 222 -17.80 -5.41 -14.83
C VAL A 222 -19.06 -5.72 -14.00
N ASP A 223 -20.17 -6.07 -14.68
CA ASP A 223 -21.41 -6.43 -14.01
C ASP A 223 -21.27 -7.69 -13.16
N GLU A 224 -20.60 -8.71 -13.70
CA GLU A 224 -20.28 -9.94 -12.95
C GLU A 224 -19.44 -9.64 -11.71
N ALA A 225 -18.38 -8.87 -11.86
CA ALA A 225 -17.51 -8.51 -10.74
C ALA A 225 -18.25 -7.68 -9.68
N TYR A 226 -19.13 -6.77 -10.11
CA TYR A 226 -19.97 -5.98 -9.22
C TYR A 226 -20.94 -6.86 -8.41
N GLU A 227 -21.60 -7.80 -9.04
CA GLU A 227 -22.63 -8.63 -8.40
C GLU A 227 -22.04 -9.78 -7.59
N LYS A 228 -21.14 -10.54 -8.19
CA LYS A 228 -20.55 -11.74 -7.59
C LYS A 228 -19.48 -11.41 -6.55
N TRP A 229 -18.58 -10.49 -6.87
CA TRP A 229 -17.42 -10.15 -6.05
C TRP A 229 -17.55 -8.83 -5.30
N GLN A 230 -18.67 -8.12 -5.54
CA GLN A 230 -18.97 -6.85 -4.88
C GLN A 230 -17.89 -5.79 -5.15
N LEU A 231 -17.30 -5.83 -6.35
CA LEU A 231 -16.33 -4.85 -6.82
C LEU A 231 -16.95 -3.45 -6.80
N ARG A 232 -16.26 -2.49 -6.18
CA ARG A 232 -16.69 -1.08 -6.10
C ARG A 232 -15.63 -0.09 -6.57
N HIS A 233 -14.42 -0.57 -6.85
CA HIS A 233 -13.31 0.26 -7.31
C HIS A 233 -12.52 -0.53 -8.36
N LEU A 234 -12.48 -0.04 -9.60
CA LEU A 234 -11.83 -0.70 -10.73
C LEU A 234 -10.76 0.21 -11.32
N GLN A 235 -9.51 -0.22 -11.26
CA GLN A 235 -8.40 0.41 -11.95
C GLN A 235 -8.28 -0.17 -13.36
N LEU A 236 -8.10 0.71 -14.36
CA LEU A 236 -8.17 0.29 -15.78
C LEU A 236 -6.92 -0.46 -16.23
N THR A 237 -5.74 -0.04 -15.80
CA THR A 237 -4.44 -0.56 -16.27
C THR A 237 -3.48 -0.76 -15.10
N HIS A 238 -2.46 -1.64 -15.27
CA HIS A 238 -1.42 -1.84 -14.26
C HIS A 238 -0.02 -1.80 -14.90
N TYR A 239 0.73 -2.89 -14.95
CA TYR A 239 2.07 -2.93 -15.53
C TYR A 239 2.12 -3.57 -16.93
N ARG A 240 0.99 -3.69 -17.59
CA ARG A 240 0.85 -4.16 -18.95
C ARG A 240 -0.14 -3.26 -19.70
N PRO A 241 0.21 -2.75 -20.94
CA PRO A 241 -0.81 -2.21 -21.84
C PRO A 241 -1.84 -3.32 -22.11
N ASN A 242 -3.12 -3.00 -21.97
CA ASN A 242 -4.20 -3.98 -22.10
C ASN A 242 -5.30 -3.49 -23.05
N ASP A 243 -6.38 -4.26 -23.23
CA ASP A 243 -7.49 -3.89 -24.12
C ASP A 243 -8.15 -2.55 -23.79
N LEU A 244 -7.91 -1.99 -22.58
CA LEU A 244 -8.52 -0.74 -22.12
C LEU A 244 -7.65 0.48 -22.37
N GLY A 245 -6.31 0.31 -22.45
CA GLY A 245 -5.43 1.43 -22.70
C GLY A 245 -3.95 1.24 -22.37
N ASP A 246 -3.23 2.33 -22.49
CA ASP A 246 -1.78 2.41 -22.32
C ASP A 246 -1.36 2.78 -20.90
N ILE A 247 -0.16 2.34 -20.52
CA ILE A 247 0.45 2.58 -19.21
C ILE A 247 1.67 3.49 -19.28
N GLN A 248 2.02 4.14 -18.15
CA GLN A 248 3.16 5.06 -18.05
C GLN A 248 4.52 4.36 -18.20
N THR A 249 4.61 3.06 -17.93
CA THR A 249 5.87 2.33 -17.75
C THR A 249 6.27 1.47 -18.96
N GLU A 250 5.48 1.45 -20.02
CA GLU A 250 5.78 0.79 -21.28
C GLU A 250 5.41 1.69 -22.49
N PRO A 251 5.96 1.43 -23.69
CA PRO A 251 5.58 2.18 -24.89
C PRO A 251 4.08 2.16 -25.14
N ALA A 252 3.52 3.31 -25.47
CA ALA A 252 2.10 3.42 -25.83
C ALA A 252 1.83 2.72 -27.17
N ILE A 253 0.77 1.90 -27.21
CA ILE A 253 0.32 1.14 -28.39
C ILE A 253 -1.08 1.51 -28.86
N HIS A 254 -1.86 2.20 -28.02
CA HIS A 254 -3.27 2.58 -28.26
C HIS A 254 -3.47 4.11 -28.34
N ASN A 255 -2.43 4.88 -28.16
CA ASN A 255 -2.53 6.34 -28.01
C ASN A 255 -3.49 6.74 -26.83
N GLY A 256 -3.36 6.06 -25.69
CA GLY A 256 -4.11 6.31 -24.47
C GLY A 256 -5.28 5.33 -24.28
N LEU A 257 -6.47 5.84 -23.93
CA LEU A 257 -7.68 5.05 -23.71
C LEU A 257 -8.23 4.48 -25.02
N THR A 258 -8.59 3.19 -25.01
CA THR A 258 -9.24 2.52 -26.16
C THR A 258 -10.77 2.72 -26.15
N GLN A 259 -11.43 2.27 -27.21
CA GLN A 259 -12.90 2.23 -27.24
C GLN A 259 -13.48 1.27 -26.18
N ALA A 260 -12.85 0.10 -25.98
CA ALA A 260 -13.23 -0.83 -24.93
C ALA A 260 -13.06 -0.21 -23.52
N GLY A 261 -11.96 0.51 -23.29
CA GLY A 261 -11.76 1.26 -22.05
C GLY A 261 -12.84 2.32 -21.81
N ALA A 262 -13.23 3.04 -22.86
CA ALA A 262 -14.34 4.01 -22.78
C ALA A 262 -15.68 3.34 -22.44
N GLU A 263 -15.96 2.16 -22.98
CA GLU A 263 -17.18 1.40 -22.66
C GLU A 263 -17.16 0.87 -21.23
N VAL A 264 -16.02 0.39 -20.74
CA VAL A 264 -15.83 -0.02 -19.33
C VAL A 264 -16.07 1.17 -18.40
N ILE A 265 -15.59 2.37 -18.71
CA ILE A 265 -15.86 3.59 -17.91
C ILE A 265 -17.36 3.86 -17.84
N ARG A 266 -18.07 3.82 -18.99
CA ARG A 266 -19.53 4.04 -19.01
C ARG A 266 -20.27 2.99 -18.19
N ARG A 267 -19.85 1.73 -18.28
CA ARG A 267 -20.42 0.64 -17.50
C ARG A 267 -20.20 0.84 -16.00
N CYS A 268 -18.98 1.22 -15.58
CA CYS A 268 -18.65 1.56 -14.20
C CYS A 268 -19.50 2.73 -13.70
N ASN A 269 -19.64 3.79 -14.49
CA ASN A 269 -20.48 4.94 -14.12
C ASN A 269 -21.95 4.54 -13.92
N LYS A 270 -22.48 3.67 -14.79
CA LYS A 270 -23.86 3.15 -14.68
C LYS A 270 -24.06 2.27 -13.44
N ARG A 271 -23.06 1.46 -13.09
CA ARG A 271 -23.17 0.49 -11.99
C ARG A 271 -22.79 1.08 -10.63
N GLY A 272 -22.21 2.27 -10.60
CA GLY A 272 -21.69 2.85 -9.35
C GLY A 272 -20.36 2.22 -8.92
N VAL A 273 -19.49 1.91 -9.87
CA VAL A 273 -18.11 1.48 -9.62
C VAL A 273 -17.18 2.68 -9.81
N VAL A 274 -16.34 2.97 -8.82
CA VAL A 274 -15.30 4.00 -8.92
C VAL A 274 -14.31 3.60 -10.01
N VAL A 275 -14.01 4.52 -10.92
CA VAL A 275 -13.00 4.33 -11.98
C VAL A 275 -11.67 4.91 -11.51
N ASP A 276 -10.64 4.06 -11.48
CA ASP A 276 -9.28 4.42 -11.14
C ASP A 276 -8.39 4.39 -12.40
N VAL A 277 -7.66 5.47 -12.63
CA VAL A 277 -6.78 5.64 -13.79
C VAL A 277 -5.30 5.64 -13.39
N ALA A 278 -4.96 5.17 -12.19
CA ALA A 278 -3.57 4.97 -11.81
C ALA A 278 -2.87 4.05 -12.83
N HIS A 279 -1.55 4.24 -12.99
CA HIS A 279 -0.72 3.63 -14.05
C HIS A 279 -0.98 4.12 -15.49
N GLY A 280 -2.16 4.65 -15.78
CA GLY A 280 -2.50 5.13 -17.13
C GLY A 280 -1.62 6.27 -17.62
N THR A 281 -1.35 6.32 -18.92
CA THR A 281 -0.67 7.47 -19.54
C THR A 281 -1.51 8.74 -19.39
N PHE A 282 -0.87 9.91 -19.55
CA PHE A 282 -1.60 11.18 -19.55
C PHE A 282 -2.69 11.23 -20.64
N GLU A 283 -2.41 10.64 -21.81
CA GLU A 283 -3.40 10.54 -22.89
C GLU A 283 -4.59 9.64 -22.51
N LEU A 284 -4.34 8.53 -21.78
CA LEU A 284 -5.42 7.71 -21.21
C LEU A 284 -6.28 8.55 -20.29
N VAL A 285 -5.67 9.26 -19.33
CA VAL A 285 -6.39 10.07 -18.35
C VAL A 285 -7.22 11.17 -19.01
N LYS A 286 -6.67 11.90 -19.99
CA LYS A 286 -7.43 12.94 -20.74
C LYS A 286 -8.65 12.36 -21.42
N LYS A 287 -8.49 11.23 -22.10
CA LYS A 287 -9.63 10.56 -22.77
C LYS A 287 -10.63 9.99 -21.76
N ALA A 288 -10.17 9.44 -20.63
CA ALA A 288 -11.05 8.97 -19.56
C ALA A 288 -11.85 10.12 -18.94
N ALA A 289 -11.22 11.28 -18.71
CA ALA A 289 -11.88 12.48 -18.23
C ALA A 289 -12.94 13.03 -19.20
N ALA A 290 -12.73 12.85 -20.51
CA ALA A 290 -13.71 13.24 -21.52
C ALA A 290 -14.90 12.26 -21.65
N VAL A 291 -14.74 11.03 -21.20
CA VAL A 291 -15.77 9.96 -21.29
C VAL A 291 -16.61 9.86 -20.02
N THR A 292 -15.95 10.01 -18.86
CA THR A 292 -16.64 9.81 -17.58
C THR A 292 -17.65 10.91 -17.29
N ILE A 293 -18.74 10.52 -16.62
CA ILE A 293 -19.72 11.44 -16.02
C ILE A 293 -19.64 11.42 -14.48
N LYS A 294 -18.68 10.70 -13.92
CA LYS A 294 -18.41 10.55 -12.50
C LYS A 294 -16.97 10.95 -12.20
N PRO A 295 -16.67 11.34 -10.96
CA PRO A 295 -15.29 11.65 -10.58
C PRO A 295 -14.35 10.46 -10.80
N LEU A 296 -13.17 10.72 -11.36
CA LEU A 296 -12.09 9.72 -11.47
C LEU A 296 -11.26 9.66 -10.18
N VAL A 297 -10.67 8.51 -9.93
CA VAL A 297 -9.60 8.33 -8.95
C VAL A 297 -8.29 8.09 -9.67
N LEU A 298 -7.20 8.61 -9.14
CA LEU A 298 -5.84 8.15 -9.39
C LEU A 298 -5.28 7.74 -8.02
N SER A 299 -5.39 6.46 -7.70
CA SER A 299 -5.36 6.00 -6.32
C SER A 299 -4.01 6.13 -5.63
N HIS A 300 -2.88 6.02 -6.37
CA HIS A 300 -1.53 6.06 -5.79
C HIS A 300 -0.49 6.60 -6.77
N THR A 301 0.18 7.68 -6.37
CA THR A 301 1.25 8.34 -7.14
C THR A 301 1.94 9.43 -6.32
N SER A 302 2.86 10.16 -6.94
CA SER A 302 3.41 11.43 -6.46
C SER A 302 3.64 12.40 -7.61
N LEU A 303 3.73 13.68 -7.26
CA LEU A 303 3.96 14.75 -8.23
C LEU A 303 5.42 14.84 -8.63
N THR A 304 5.66 15.07 -9.93
CA THR A 304 6.97 15.44 -10.47
C THR A 304 6.85 16.61 -11.44
N GLN A 305 7.84 17.51 -11.44
CA GLN A 305 7.97 18.58 -12.43
C GLN A 305 8.71 18.14 -13.68
N ARG A 306 9.50 17.07 -13.60
CA ARG A 306 10.34 16.53 -14.68
C ARG A 306 10.19 15.02 -14.70
N PRO A 307 9.17 14.50 -15.40
CA PRO A 307 8.97 13.07 -15.50
C PRO A 307 10.14 12.42 -16.24
N ALA A 308 10.76 11.43 -15.58
CA ALA A 308 11.69 10.53 -16.27
C ALA A 308 10.90 9.57 -17.17
N PRO A 309 11.51 8.98 -18.20
CA PRO A 309 10.90 7.88 -18.93
C PRO A 309 10.47 6.75 -17.98
N TRP A 310 9.33 6.14 -18.26
CA TRP A 310 8.83 4.96 -17.54
C TRP A 310 8.54 5.22 -16.03
N THR A 311 8.26 6.48 -15.70
CA THR A 311 7.94 6.87 -14.31
C THR A 311 6.48 6.60 -13.95
N ARG A 312 6.24 6.28 -12.69
CA ARG A 312 4.91 6.23 -12.07
C ARG A 312 4.45 7.59 -11.50
N LEU A 313 5.34 8.59 -11.54
CA LEU A 313 5.04 9.95 -11.09
C LEU A 313 4.25 10.70 -12.16
N ILE A 314 3.42 11.65 -11.72
CA ILE A 314 2.56 12.44 -12.60
C ILE A 314 2.98 13.92 -12.65
N THR A 315 2.66 14.57 -13.74
CA THR A 315 2.85 16.02 -13.90
C THR A 315 1.66 16.81 -13.30
N PRO A 316 1.81 18.14 -13.07
CA PRO A 316 0.70 19.00 -12.68
C PRO A 316 -0.51 18.93 -13.64
N ASP A 317 -0.26 18.84 -14.95
CA ASP A 317 -1.36 18.77 -15.94
C ASP A 317 -2.14 17.44 -15.83
N HIS A 318 -1.41 16.36 -15.57
CA HIS A 318 -2.03 15.07 -15.31
C HIS A 318 -2.92 15.14 -14.05
N ALA A 319 -2.42 15.74 -12.96
CA ALA A 319 -3.19 15.94 -11.74
C ALA A 319 -4.43 16.82 -11.95
N LYS A 320 -4.29 17.92 -12.69
CA LYS A 320 -5.41 18.83 -13.01
C LYS A 320 -6.51 18.15 -13.83
N ALA A 321 -6.14 17.24 -14.74
CA ALA A 321 -7.13 16.48 -15.52
C ALA A 321 -8.01 15.58 -14.62
N ILE A 322 -7.46 14.99 -13.54
CA ILE A 322 -8.24 14.25 -12.54
C ILE A 322 -9.13 15.20 -11.73
N ALA A 323 -8.55 16.28 -11.21
CA ALA A 323 -9.28 17.25 -10.40
C ALA A 323 -10.46 17.87 -11.15
N ALA A 324 -10.31 18.12 -12.46
CA ALA A 324 -11.38 18.67 -13.31
C ALA A 324 -12.63 17.76 -13.39
N THR A 325 -12.51 16.46 -13.12
CA THR A 325 -13.65 15.54 -13.02
C THR A 325 -14.32 15.57 -11.64
N GLY A 326 -13.84 16.39 -10.69
CA GLY A 326 -14.20 16.30 -9.28
C GLY A 326 -13.48 15.16 -8.56
N GLY A 327 -12.45 14.59 -9.14
CA GLY A 327 -11.77 13.39 -8.68
C GLY A 327 -10.83 13.59 -7.50
N VAL A 328 -10.10 12.51 -7.15
CA VAL A 328 -9.12 12.51 -6.05
C VAL A 328 -7.85 11.75 -6.44
N ILE A 329 -6.71 12.22 -5.95
CA ILE A 329 -5.38 11.68 -6.20
C ILE A 329 -4.78 11.22 -4.88
N GLY A 330 -4.45 9.94 -4.77
CA GLY A 330 -3.79 9.34 -3.62
C GLY A 330 -2.28 9.55 -3.66
N ILE A 331 -1.70 10.01 -2.56
CA ILE A 331 -0.26 10.17 -2.41
C ILE A 331 0.32 8.90 -1.78
N TRP A 332 1.29 8.29 -2.45
CA TRP A 332 1.93 7.08 -1.96
C TRP A 332 3.21 7.37 -1.13
N PRO A 333 3.56 6.50 -0.17
CA PRO A 333 4.62 6.76 0.79
C PRO A 333 6.00 6.21 0.34
N ILE A 334 6.44 6.42 -0.89
CA ILE A 334 7.74 5.94 -1.34
C ILE A 334 8.87 6.58 -0.53
N LYS A 335 9.66 5.76 0.15
CA LYS A 335 10.71 6.21 1.06
C LYS A 335 11.85 6.95 0.37
N GLU A 336 12.18 6.56 -0.85
CA GLU A 336 13.19 7.22 -1.69
C GLU A 336 12.80 8.65 -2.04
N ILE A 337 11.50 8.97 -2.07
CA ILE A 337 10.98 10.32 -2.34
C ILE A 337 10.81 11.10 -1.04
N PHE A 338 10.30 10.46 0.01
CA PHE A 338 9.83 11.18 1.21
C PHE A 338 10.69 10.98 2.45
N GLY A 339 11.34 9.85 2.65
CA GLY A 339 12.26 9.61 3.76
C GLY A 339 11.67 9.73 5.17
N THR A 340 10.80 10.72 5.41
CA THR A 340 10.16 11.03 6.70
C THR A 340 8.69 11.36 6.55
N TYR A 341 7.90 11.29 7.64
CA TYR A 341 6.49 11.72 7.64
C TYR A 341 6.33 13.21 7.34
N ALA A 342 7.26 14.06 7.79
CA ALA A 342 7.24 15.49 7.49
C ALA A 342 7.41 15.77 5.98
N SER A 343 8.31 15.05 5.30
CA SER A 343 8.47 15.15 3.84
C SER A 343 7.33 14.49 3.08
N TYR A 344 6.72 13.45 3.63
CA TYR A 344 5.53 12.83 3.05
C TYR A 344 4.33 13.79 3.12
N ALA A 345 4.08 14.43 4.28
CA ALA A 345 3.07 15.47 4.41
C ALA A 345 3.34 16.68 3.48
N ALA A 346 4.62 17.03 3.24
CA ALA A 346 4.97 18.03 2.22
C ALA A 346 4.62 17.56 0.79
N GLY A 347 4.61 16.24 0.53
CA GLY A 347 4.11 15.67 -0.72
C GLY A 347 2.63 15.95 -0.95
N PHE A 348 1.81 15.78 0.09
CA PHE A 348 0.39 16.18 0.08
C PHE A 348 0.24 17.67 -0.21
N ALA A 349 1.00 18.52 0.50
CA ALA A 349 0.91 19.98 0.29
C ALA A 349 1.26 20.37 -1.15
N ARG A 350 2.32 19.80 -1.74
CA ARG A 350 2.67 20.07 -3.14
C ARG A 350 1.55 19.66 -4.12
N MET A 351 0.84 18.57 -3.86
CA MET A 351 -0.29 18.16 -4.68
C MET A 351 -1.47 19.12 -4.48
N VAL A 352 -1.77 19.48 -3.23
CA VAL A 352 -2.81 20.48 -2.88
C VAL A 352 -2.57 21.81 -3.57
N ASP A 353 -1.33 22.28 -3.64
CA ASP A 353 -0.94 23.50 -4.35
C ASP A 353 -1.28 23.46 -5.87
N GLN A 354 -1.36 22.28 -6.46
CA GLN A 354 -1.68 22.11 -7.87
C GLN A 354 -3.18 21.95 -8.16
N VAL A 355 -3.91 21.25 -7.27
CA VAL A 355 -5.27 20.81 -7.56
C VAL A 355 -6.31 21.24 -6.51
N GLY A 356 -5.87 21.79 -5.39
CA GLY A 356 -6.73 22.15 -4.26
C GLY A 356 -6.94 21.00 -3.26
N ILE A 357 -7.40 21.39 -2.06
CA ILE A 357 -7.53 20.49 -0.90
C ILE A 357 -8.53 19.34 -1.12
N ASP A 358 -9.55 19.56 -1.94
CA ASP A 358 -10.64 18.62 -2.16
C ASP A 358 -10.27 17.45 -3.12
N HIS A 359 -9.07 17.48 -3.71
CA HIS A 359 -8.64 16.56 -4.74
C HIS A 359 -7.45 15.68 -4.34
N VAL A 360 -7.08 15.64 -3.07
CA VAL A 360 -5.92 14.88 -2.58
C VAL A 360 -6.33 13.90 -1.49
N GLY A 361 -5.73 12.70 -1.49
CA GLY A 361 -6.04 11.65 -0.54
C GLY A 361 -4.83 10.78 -0.21
N LEU A 362 -5.05 9.79 0.66
CA LEU A 362 -4.07 8.78 1.05
C LEU A 362 -4.19 7.59 0.10
N GLY A 363 -3.09 7.19 -0.54
CA GLY A 363 -3.03 5.99 -1.36
C GLY A 363 -1.73 5.25 -1.09
N THR A 364 -1.74 4.29 -0.14
CA THR A 364 -0.50 3.76 0.41
C THR A 364 0.21 2.76 -0.47
N ASP A 365 -0.52 2.08 -1.33
CA ASP A 365 0.00 0.93 -2.05
C ASP A 365 0.70 -0.08 -1.10
N GLN A 366 0.06 -0.33 0.05
CA GLN A 366 0.61 -1.15 1.12
C GLN A 366 0.93 -2.56 0.61
N LEU A 367 2.19 -2.98 0.77
CA LEU A 367 2.74 -4.23 0.25
C LEU A 367 2.78 -4.35 -1.29
N GLY A 368 2.48 -3.29 -2.06
CA GLY A 368 2.60 -3.24 -3.51
C GLY A 368 3.84 -2.49 -3.99
N LEU A 369 4.42 -1.63 -3.16
CA LEU A 369 5.62 -0.86 -3.51
C LEU A 369 6.81 -1.78 -3.82
N VAL A 370 7.49 -1.52 -4.94
CA VAL A 370 8.74 -2.21 -5.31
C VAL A 370 9.90 -1.81 -4.38
N GLY A 371 9.78 -0.66 -3.70
CA GLY A 371 10.77 -0.11 -2.77
C GLY A 371 10.30 -0.10 -1.32
N ALA A 372 11.03 0.61 -0.47
CA ALA A 372 10.63 0.81 0.92
C ALA A 372 9.53 1.86 1.05
N SER A 373 8.66 1.68 2.06
CA SER A 373 7.62 2.65 2.41
C SER A 373 8.08 3.57 3.55
N THR A 374 7.69 4.85 3.49
CA THR A 374 7.77 5.77 4.63
C THR A 374 6.73 5.42 5.70
N MET A 375 5.63 4.80 5.30
CA MET A 375 4.55 4.31 6.17
C MET A 375 4.39 2.80 5.99
N PRO A 376 5.25 1.96 6.59
CA PRO A 376 5.29 0.52 6.36
C PRO A 376 4.10 -0.24 6.94
N SER A 377 3.32 0.38 7.81
CA SER A 377 2.15 -0.23 8.46
C SER A 377 1.02 0.78 8.60
N TYR A 378 -0.22 0.32 8.59
CA TYR A 378 -1.36 1.15 8.96
C TYR A 378 -1.30 1.64 10.41
N ALA A 379 -0.64 0.92 11.31
CA ALA A 379 -0.38 1.37 12.68
C ALA A 379 0.40 2.69 12.77
N ASP A 380 1.06 3.07 11.67
CA ASP A 380 1.83 4.31 11.56
C ASP A 380 0.99 5.53 11.14
N LEU A 381 -0.29 5.35 10.78
CA LEU A 381 -1.16 6.44 10.32
C LEU A 381 -1.22 7.64 11.29
N PRO A 382 -1.19 7.47 12.63
CA PRO A 382 -1.13 8.60 13.56
C PRO A 382 0.09 9.51 13.36
N GLN A 383 1.23 8.97 12.92
CA GLN A 383 2.44 9.75 12.64
C GLN A 383 2.25 10.61 11.38
N LEU A 384 1.63 10.07 10.34
CA LEU A 384 1.26 10.84 9.15
C LEU A 384 0.22 11.92 9.51
N ALA A 385 -0.80 11.58 10.27
CA ALA A 385 -1.83 12.52 10.70
C ALA A 385 -1.24 13.70 11.49
N ALA A 386 -0.29 13.43 12.41
CA ALA A 386 0.43 14.47 13.12
C ALA A 386 1.24 15.39 12.19
N ALA A 387 1.93 14.79 11.19
CA ALA A 387 2.68 15.55 10.19
C ALA A 387 1.77 16.40 9.27
N LEU A 388 0.57 15.89 8.93
CA LEU A 388 -0.42 16.65 8.17
C LEU A 388 -1.00 17.82 9.00
N ARG A 389 -1.36 17.59 10.28
CA ARG A 389 -1.86 18.65 11.18
C ARG A 389 -0.85 19.79 11.41
N ALA A 390 0.43 19.53 11.21
CA ALA A 390 1.45 20.58 11.25
C ALA A 390 1.41 21.53 10.03
N ARG A 391 0.63 21.19 8.99
CA ARG A 391 0.53 21.91 7.71
C ARG A 391 -0.89 22.32 7.35
N PHE A 392 -1.87 21.56 7.79
CA PHE A 392 -3.28 21.67 7.44
C PHE A 392 -4.11 21.76 8.73
N ASN A 393 -5.20 22.47 8.69
CA ASN A 393 -6.14 22.49 9.81
C ASN A 393 -6.86 21.14 9.96
N ALA A 394 -7.70 21.00 11.00
CA ALA A 394 -8.38 19.75 11.30
C ALA A 394 -9.34 19.29 10.18
N GLU A 395 -10.08 20.22 9.59
CA GLU A 395 -11.02 19.92 8.49
C GLU A 395 -10.26 19.47 7.23
N GLU A 396 -9.22 20.21 6.85
CA GLU A 396 -8.36 19.85 5.71
C GLU A 396 -7.71 18.50 5.91
N THR A 397 -7.18 18.22 7.11
CA THR A 397 -6.58 16.91 7.44
C THR A 397 -7.61 15.79 7.30
N ALA A 398 -8.85 15.99 7.77
CA ALA A 398 -9.92 15.00 7.63
C ALA A 398 -10.29 14.76 6.15
N LYS A 399 -10.30 15.82 5.31
CA LYS A 399 -10.46 15.67 3.86
C LYS A 399 -9.38 14.79 3.24
N LEU A 400 -8.11 15.07 3.55
CA LEU A 400 -6.95 14.33 3.03
C LEU A 400 -6.93 12.86 3.46
N LEU A 401 -7.35 12.56 4.69
CA LEU A 401 -7.31 11.21 5.23
C LEU A 401 -8.52 10.34 4.88
N GLY A 402 -9.57 10.89 4.24
CA GLY A 402 -10.71 10.06 3.84
C GLY A 402 -11.92 10.82 3.28
N GLY A 403 -12.13 12.08 3.72
CA GLY A 403 -13.30 12.86 3.32
C GLY A 403 -13.42 13.06 1.80
N ASN A 404 -12.29 13.27 1.11
CA ASN A 404 -12.28 13.45 -0.34
C ASN A 404 -12.63 12.17 -1.09
N TYR A 405 -12.12 11.02 -0.66
CA TYR A 405 -12.52 9.74 -1.26
C TYR A 405 -13.99 9.41 -0.98
N ARG A 406 -14.47 9.70 0.23
CA ARG A 406 -15.89 9.55 0.56
C ARG A 406 -16.78 10.30 -0.44
N ARG A 407 -16.48 11.57 -0.71
CA ARG A 407 -17.21 12.40 -1.68
C ARG A 407 -17.22 11.75 -3.08
N VAL A 408 -16.07 11.25 -3.53
CA VAL A 408 -15.94 10.57 -4.84
C VAL A 408 -16.73 9.27 -4.87
N PHE A 409 -16.63 8.45 -3.82
CA PHE A 409 -17.36 7.19 -3.72
C PHE A 409 -18.87 7.41 -3.73
N GLU A 410 -19.38 8.35 -2.92
CA GLU A 410 -20.80 8.72 -2.89
C GLU A 410 -21.29 9.24 -4.25
N ALA A 411 -20.51 10.11 -4.90
CA ALA A 411 -20.84 10.62 -6.23
C ALA A 411 -20.83 9.50 -7.30
N SER A 412 -19.97 8.50 -7.19
CA SER A 412 -19.93 7.38 -8.11
C SER A 412 -21.14 6.47 -7.97
N LEU A 413 -21.66 6.28 -6.75
CA LEU A 413 -22.84 5.46 -6.46
C LEU A 413 -24.17 6.15 -6.79
N ALA A 414 -24.19 7.48 -6.85
CA ALA A 414 -25.41 8.23 -7.19
C ALA A 414 -25.92 7.81 -8.58
N PRO A 415 -27.24 7.79 -8.81
CA PRO A 415 -27.79 7.57 -10.14
C PRO A 415 -27.17 8.51 -11.18
N ALA A 416 -26.98 7.99 -12.40
CA ALA A 416 -26.41 8.75 -13.52
C ALA A 416 -27.43 9.75 -14.08
#